data_0b6b9f288418a647d71d536743956c07
#
_entry.id   0b6b9f288418a647d71d536743956c07
#
_cell.length_a   1.000
_cell.length_b   1.000
_cell.length_c   1.000
_cell.angle_alpha   90.00
_cell.angle_beta   90.00
_cell.angle_gamma   90.00
#
_symmetry.space_group_name_H-M   'P 1'
#
loop_
_entity.id
_entity.type
_entity.pdbx_description
1 polymer ?
#
loop_
_entity_poly.entity_id
_entity_poly.type
_entity_poly.pdbx_seq_one_letter_code
_entity_poly.pdbx_strand_id
1 'polypeptide(L)'
;KEDEGEYKKALQRHLMFYNSEATWGSVIFGMTCALEEERAIMLQEGAGSEELEASADMISNLKVGLMGPLAGIGDTINHGMLRPLLLSMFLPLAAEGNWLAGVGPLLIWGVAITFLAYTLVTKGYTLGRKSVVSILKSGKLNQFIKTASVLGLFMMGALSSTYVKLVTPISWANA
;
A
#
# COMPACT_ATOMS: atom_id res chain seq x y z
N LYS A 1 36.42 5.29 -3.03
CA LYS A 1 36.62 4.15 -2.10
C LYS A 1 35.79 4.25 -0.83
N GLU A 2 35.63 5.43 -0.26
CA GLU A 2 34.67 5.66 0.86
C GLU A 2 33.24 5.42 0.41
N ASP A 3 32.91 5.80 -0.77
CA ASP A 3 31.61 5.65 -1.43
C ASP A 3 31.18 4.17 -1.56
N GLU A 4 32.11 3.25 -1.80
CA GLU A 4 31.81 1.83 -1.96
C GLU A 4 31.39 1.15 -0.65
N GLY A 5 31.98 1.57 0.46
CA GLY A 5 31.64 1.08 1.80
C GLY A 5 30.22 1.50 2.21
N GLU A 6 29.88 2.76 2.04
CA GLU A 6 28.55 3.29 2.33
C GLU A 6 27.47 2.74 1.40
N TYR A 7 27.81 2.53 0.12
CA TYR A 7 26.91 1.86 -0.81
C TYR A 7 26.57 0.43 -0.37
N LYS A 8 27.55 -0.34 0.10
CA LYS A 8 27.34 -1.68 0.64
C LYS A 8 26.44 -1.67 1.88
N LYS A 9 26.65 -0.72 2.79
CA LYS A 9 25.80 -0.56 3.98
C LYS A 9 24.36 -0.19 3.59
N ALA A 10 24.17 0.69 2.60
CA ALA A 10 22.86 1.03 2.07
C ALA A 10 22.16 -0.20 1.47
N LEU A 11 22.85 -0.98 0.65
CA LEU A 11 22.31 -2.22 0.09
C LEU A 11 21.90 -3.21 1.21
N GLN A 12 22.74 -3.44 2.21
CA GLN A 12 22.43 -4.33 3.33
C GLN A 12 21.19 -3.88 4.08
N ARG A 13 21.01 -2.56 4.30
CA ARG A 13 19.83 -1.96 4.92
C ARG A 13 18.57 -2.20 4.10
N HIS A 14 18.68 -2.25 2.77
CA HIS A 14 17.55 -2.49 1.88
C HIS A 14 17.29 -3.96 1.55
N LEU A 15 18.21 -4.86 1.86
CA LEU A 15 18.01 -6.33 1.79
C LEU A 15 17.27 -6.89 3.02
N MET A 16 17.02 -6.09 4.05
CA MET A 16 16.19 -6.51 5.19
C MET A 16 14.79 -6.86 4.72
N PHE A 17 14.16 -7.80 5.44
CA PHE A 17 12.79 -8.23 5.16
C PHE A 17 11.84 -7.05 5.02
N TYR A 18 11.12 -7.02 3.93
CA TYR A 18 10.10 -6.03 3.63
C TYR A 18 8.93 -6.71 2.92
N ASN A 19 7.74 -6.64 3.52
CA ASN A 19 6.51 -7.17 2.95
C ASN A 19 5.35 -6.22 3.23
N SER A 20 4.85 -5.59 2.17
CA SER A 20 3.71 -4.68 2.24
C SER A 20 2.87 -4.83 0.98
N GLU A 21 1.63 -4.36 1.01
CA GLU A 21 0.83 -4.28 -0.20
C GLU A 21 1.45 -3.26 -1.17
N ALA A 22 1.60 -3.65 -2.44
CA ALA A 22 2.45 -2.94 -3.40
C ALA A 22 2.01 -1.49 -3.66
N THR A 23 0.70 -1.24 -3.70
CA THR A 23 0.16 0.08 -4.02
C THR A 23 0.34 1.06 -2.84
N TRP A 24 -0.13 0.68 -1.65
CA TRP A 24 -0.05 1.52 -0.46
C TRP A 24 1.36 1.56 0.12
N GLY A 25 2.09 0.44 0.03
CA GLY A 25 3.50 0.36 0.42
C GLY A 25 4.42 1.25 -0.41
N SER A 26 3.98 1.67 -1.60
CA SER A 26 4.77 2.54 -2.49
C SER A 26 5.08 3.91 -1.88
N VAL A 27 4.27 4.40 -0.93
CA VAL A 27 4.60 5.62 -0.19
C VAL A 27 5.89 5.47 0.63
N ILE A 28 6.17 4.26 1.15
CA ILE A 28 7.39 3.97 1.91
C ILE A 28 8.62 4.10 0.99
N PHE A 29 8.52 3.64 -0.25
CA PHE A 29 9.62 3.81 -1.22
C PHE A 29 9.95 5.27 -1.46
N GLY A 30 8.93 6.11 -1.67
CA GLY A 30 9.15 7.55 -1.82
C GLY A 30 9.83 8.17 -0.60
N MET A 31 9.35 7.87 0.59
CA MET A 31 9.94 8.37 1.84
C MET A 31 11.37 7.85 2.03
N THR A 32 11.61 6.58 1.73
CA THR A 32 12.93 5.96 1.85
C THR A 32 13.94 6.62 0.90
N CYS A 33 13.55 6.89 -0.34
CA CYS A 33 14.41 7.61 -1.29
C CYS A 33 14.79 9.01 -0.76
N ALA A 34 13.82 9.78 -0.27
CA ALA A 34 14.08 11.11 0.29
C ALA A 34 15.03 11.06 1.50
N LEU A 35 14.88 10.07 2.37
CA LEU A 35 15.73 9.91 3.55
C LEU A 35 17.16 9.44 3.20
N GLU A 36 17.30 8.58 2.19
CA GLU A 36 18.64 8.17 1.71
C GLU A 36 19.37 9.34 1.01
N GLU A 37 18.66 10.18 0.28
CA GLU A 37 19.23 11.41 -0.27
C GLU A 37 19.68 12.39 0.83
N GLU A 38 18.83 12.62 1.85
CA GLU A 38 19.18 13.44 3.00
C GLU A 38 20.42 12.89 3.70
N ARG A 39 20.47 11.57 3.89
CA ARG A 39 21.65 10.90 4.47
C ARG A 39 22.91 11.04 3.61
N ALA A 40 22.76 10.95 2.30
CA ALA A 40 23.90 11.14 1.38
C ALA A 40 24.46 12.58 1.46
N ILE A 41 23.59 13.58 1.60
CA ILE A 41 24.00 14.98 1.81
C ILE A 41 24.72 15.11 3.16
N MET A 42 24.18 14.55 4.25
CA MET A 42 24.82 14.56 5.56
C MET A 42 26.25 13.95 5.51
N LEU A 43 26.42 12.87 4.73
CA LEU A 43 27.71 12.23 4.53
C LEU A 43 28.70 13.15 3.81
N GLN A 44 28.24 13.86 2.74
CA GLN A 44 29.06 14.81 2.00
C GLN A 44 29.45 16.05 2.83
N GLU A 45 28.58 16.46 3.74
CA GLU A 45 28.81 17.58 4.66
C GLU A 45 29.72 17.19 5.84
N GLY A 46 30.10 15.91 5.97
CA GLY A 46 30.99 15.42 7.01
C GLY A 46 30.29 15.22 8.37
N ALA A 47 29.02 14.85 8.35
CA ALA A 47 28.28 14.52 9.58
C ALA A 47 28.96 13.42 10.38
N GLY A 48 28.81 13.49 11.70
CA GLY A 48 29.38 12.51 12.63
C GLY A 48 28.81 11.11 12.45
N SER A 49 29.57 10.08 12.85
CA SER A 49 29.14 8.69 12.74
C SER A 49 27.84 8.40 13.49
N GLU A 50 27.63 9.03 14.64
CA GLU A 50 26.41 8.89 15.43
C GLU A 50 25.16 9.41 14.70
N GLU A 51 25.26 10.56 14.03
CA GLU A 51 24.17 11.11 13.23
C GLU A 51 23.84 10.24 12.00
N LEU A 52 24.87 9.71 11.35
CA LEU A 52 24.71 8.82 10.21
C LEU A 52 24.09 7.47 10.61
N GLU A 53 24.43 6.91 11.75
CA GLU A 53 23.79 5.72 12.30
C GLU A 53 22.34 5.98 12.68
N ALA A 54 22.07 7.08 13.38
CA ALA A 54 20.70 7.47 13.74
C ALA A 54 19.80 7.65 12.49
N SER A 55 20.35 8.20 11.40
CA SER A 55 19.63 8.33 10.12
C SER A 55 19.36 6.95 9.49
N ALA A 56 20.34 6.03 9.52
CA ALA A 56 20.17 4.67 9.00
C ALA A 56 19.11 3.87 9.78
N ASP A 57 19.13 3.99 11.10
CA ASP A 57 18.14 3.37 11.97
C ASP A 57 16.74 3.94 11.75
N MET A 58 16.63 5.24 11.53
CA MET A 58 15.36 5.88 11.21
C MET A 58 14.77 5.33 9.92
N ILE A 59 15.57 5.15 8.86
CA ILE A 59 15.11 4.56 7.59
C ILE A 59 14.60 3.13 7.81
N SER A 60 15.34 2.32 8.56
CA SER A 60 14.99 0.93 8.87
C SER A 60 13.70 0.86 9.69
N ASN A 61 13.60 1.64 10.75
CA ASN A 61 12.45 1.69 11.65
C ASN A 61 11.20 2.19 10.93
N LEU A 62 11.32 3.14 9.99
CA LEU A 62 10.23 3.60 9.15
C LEU A 62 9.69 2.48 8.29
N LYS A 63 10.57 1.75 7.59
CA LYS A 63 10.17 0.63 6.72
C LYS A 63 9.41 -0.42 7.52
N VAL A 64 9.96 -0.85 8.64
CA VAL A 64 9.35 -1.88 9.51
C VAL A 64 8.07 -1.37 10.15
N GLY A 65 8.05 -0.15 10.66
CA GLY A 65 6.90 0.42 11.37
C GLY A 65 5.68 0.68 10.49
N LEU A 66 5.89 1.02 9.21
CA LEU A 66 4.79 1.29 8.27
C LEU A 66 4.38 0.08 7.41
N MET A 67 5.25 -0.92 7.30
CA MET A 67 5.04 -2.10 6.46
C MET A 67 3.70 -2.80 6.76
N GLY A 68 3.47 -3.17 8.01
CA GLY A 68 2.27 -3.87 8.44
C GLY A 68 0.97 -3.05 8.30
N PRO A 69 0.92 -1.84 8.86
CA PRO A 69 -0.26 -0.97 8.73
C PRO A 69 -0.65 -0.69 7.27
N LEU A 70 0.30 -0.42 6.39
CA LEU A 70 0.00 -0.15 4.98
C LEU A 70 -0.38 -1.41 4.21
N ALA A 71 0.17 -2.57 4.56
CA ALA A 71 -0.30 -3.85 4.05
C ALA A 71 -1.78 -4.07 4.42
N GLY A 72 -2.13 -3.91 5.69
CA GLY A 72 -3.51 -4.08 6.15
C GLY A 72 -4.51 -3.14 5.47
N ILE A 73 -4.13 -1.87 5.24
CA ILE A 73 -4.95 -0.91 4.48
C ILE A 73 -5.12 -1.40 3.04
N GLY A 74 -4.03 -1.74 2.38
CA GLY A 74 -4.02 -2.14 0.98
C GLY A 74 -4.82 -3.41 0.75
N ASP A 75 -4.61 -4.43 1.56
CA ASP A 75 -5.35 -5.70 1.47
C ASP A 75 -6.85 -5.48 1.70
N THR A 76 -7.22 -4.66 2.68
CA THR A 76 -8.63 -4.38 2.97
C THR A 76 -9.29 -3.59 1.84
N ILE A 77 -8.67 -2.50 1.39
CA ILE A 77 -9.28 -1.60 0.40
C ILE A 77 -9.17 -2.21 -0.99
N ASN A 78 -7.98 -2.60 -1.42
CA ASN A 78 -7.74 -3.03 -2.79
C ASN A 78 -8.33 -4.42 -3.04
N HIS A 79 -7.96 -5.39 -2.22
CA HIS A 79 -8.33 -6.79 -2.43
C HIS A 79 -9.65 -7.16 -1.77
N GLY A 80 -9.95 -6.59 -0.60
CA GLY A 80 -11.18 -6.87 0.14
C GLY A 80 -12.41 -6.10 -0.35
N MET A 81 -12.23 -4.93 -0.96
CA MET A 81 -13.35 -4.06 -1.34
C MET A 81 -13.37 -3.70 -2.82
N LEU A 82 -12.37 -2.95 -3.30
CA LEU A 82 -12.44 -2.35 -4.64
C LEU A 82 -12.40 -3.38 -5.77
N ARG A 83 -11.54 -4.39 -5.66
CA ARG A 83 -11.41 -5.42 -6.69
C ARG A 83 -12.67 -6.28 -6.82
N PRO A 84 -13.27 -6.83 -5.75
CA PRO A 84 -14.55 -7.54 -5.84
C PRO A 84 -15.68 -6.65 -6.36
N LEU A 85 -15.75 -5.39 -5.92
CA LEU A 85 -16.75 -4.44 -6.41
C LEU A 85 -16.62 -4.21 -7.92
N LEU A 86 -15.41 -3.94 -8.39
CA LEU A 86 -15.15 -3.76 -9.82
C LEU A 86 -15.55 -5.01 -10.62
N LEU A 87 -15.17 -6.20 -10.17
CA LEU A 87 -15.54 -7.45 -10.84
C LEU A 87 -17.06 -7.63 -10.88
N SER A 88 -17.77 -7.31 -9.80
CA SER A 88 -19.23 -7.44 -9.75
C SER A 88 -19.97 -6.53 -10.74
N MET A 89 -19.40 -5.36 -11.03
CA MET A 89 -19.97 -4.45 -12.03
C MET A 89 -19.94 -5.02 -13.46
N PHE A 90 -19.03 -5.95 -13.75
CA PHE A 90 -18.89 -6.59 -15.05
C PHE A 90 -19.63 -7.93 -15.17
N LEU A 91 -20.25 -8.41 -14.08
CA LEU A 91 -21.02 -9.68 -14.13
C LEU A 91 -22.16 -9.69 -15.15
N PRO A 92 -22.96 -8.62 -15.35
CA PRO A 92 -23.99 -8.62 -16.41
C PRO A 92 -23.41 -8.82 -17.81
N LEU A 93 -22.29 -8.17 -18.12
CA LEU A 93 -21.60 -8.35 -19.40
C LEU A 93 -21.06 -9.78 -19.56
N ALA A 94 -20.59 -10.38 -18.47
CA ALA A 94 -20.12 -11.77 -18.46
C ALA A 94 -21.27 -12.74 -18.76
N ALA A 95 -22.46 -12.49 -18.20
CA ALA A 95 -23.64 -13.31 -18.45
C ALA A 95 -24.08 -13.27 -19.91
N GLU A 96 -23.83 -12.17 -20.61
CA GLU A 96 -24.07 -12.02 -22.04
C GLU A 96 -22.97 -12.62 -22.93
N GLY A 97 -21.92 -13.20 -22.34
CA GLY A 97 -20.78 -13.75 -23.08
C GLY A 97 -19.85 -12.69 -23.67
N ASN A 98 -19.93 -11.43 -23.21
CA ASN A 98 -19.15 -10.32 -23.73
C ASN A 98 -17.69 -10.40 -23.19
N TRP A 99 -16.72 -10.46 -24.10
CA TRP A 99 -15.29 -10.54 -23.75
C TRP A 99 -14.78 -9.35 -22.93
N LEU A 100 -15.43 -8.19 -23.03
CA LEU A 100 -15.09 -7.02 -22.21
C LEU A 100 -15.24 -7.28 -20.70
N ALA A 101 -16.05 -8.25 -20.32
CA ALA A 101 -16.16 -8.66 -18.91
C ALA A 101 -14.86 -9.23 -18.32
N GLY A 102 -14.03 -9.85 -19.16
CA GLY A 102 -12.73 -10.36 -18.73
C GLY A 102 -11.62 -9.30 -18.75
N VAL A 103 -11.55 -8.51 -19.82
CA VAL A 103 -10.44 -7.57 -20.05
C VAL A 103 -10.69 -6.21 -19.36
N GLY A 104 -11.94 -5.74 -19.34
CA GLY A 104 -12.31 -4.44 -18.80
C GLY A 104 -11.86 -4.22 -17.34
N PRO A 105 -12.22 -5.10 -16.40
CA PRO A 105 -11.80 -4.99 -15.02
C PRO A 105 -10.27 -4.98 -14.84
N LEU A 106 -9.55 -5.78 -15.62
CA LEU A 106 -8.09 -5.85 -15.55
C LEU A 106 -7.43 -4.54 -15.97
N LEU A 107 -7.90 -3.93 -17.06
CA LEU A 107 -7.39 -2.66 -17.56
C LEU A 107 -7.70 -1.52 -16.58
N ILE A 108 -8.96 -1.42 -16.15
CA ILE A 108 -9.37 -0.37 -15.20
C ILE A 108 -8.57 -0.50 -13.89
N TRP A 109 -8.47 -1.72 -13.37
CA TRP A 109 -7.72 -1.98 -12.15
C TRP A 109 -6.23 -1.65 -12.32
N GLY A 110 -5.59 -2.15 -13.38
CA GLY A 110 -4.18 -1.91 -13.66
C GLY A 110 -3.84 -0.43 -13.75
N VAL A 111 -4.64 0.35 -14.48
CA VAL A 111 -4.45 1.80 -14.60
C VAL A 111 -4.65 2.49 -13.24
N ALA A 112 -5.73 2.16 -12.54
CA ALA A 112 -6.06 2.79 -11.26
C ALA A 112 -4.98 2.56 -10.19
N ILE A 113 -4.51 1.31 -10.01
CA ILE A 113 -3.48 1.00 -9.01
C ILE A 113 -2.11 1.59 -9.39
N THR A 114 -1.77 1.61 -10.68
CA THR A 114 -0.51 2.22 -11.15
C THR A 114 -0.51 3.72 -10.89
N PHE A 115 -1.61 4.40 -11.20
CA PHE A 115 -1.76 5.83 -10.93
C PHE A 115 -1.72 6.14 -9.44
N LEU A 116 -2.37 5.32 -8.62
CA LEU A 116 -2.35 5.46 -7.17
C LEU A 116 -0.95 5.24 -6.61
N ALA A 117 -0.26 4.17 -7.03
CA ALA A 117 1.11 3.88 -6.60
C ALA A 117 2.06 5.02 -6.97
N TYR A 118 2.00 5.54 -8.20
CA TYR A 118 2.80 6.68 -8.64
C TYR A 118 2.56 7.92 -7.77
N THR A 119 1.29 8.23 -7.49
CA THR A 119 0.94 9.37 -6.63
C THR A 119 1.45 9.18 -5.19
N LEU A 120 1.40 7.97 -4.66
CA LEU A 120 1.87 7.66 -3.32
C LEU A 120 3.39 7.72 -3.21
N VAL A 121 4.14 7.22 -4.21
CA VAL A 121 5.60 7.38 -4.27
C VAL A 121 5.97 8.87 -4.28
N THR A 122 5.36 9.64 -5.18
CA THR A 122 5.65 11.07 -5.31
C THR A 122 5.33 11.84 -4.03
N LYS A 123 4.20 11.55 -3.39
CA LYS A 123 3.84 12.13 -2.10
C LYS A 123 4.81 11.70 -1.00
N GLY A 124 5.16 10.41 -0.94
CA GLY A 124 6.14 9.91 0.01
C GLY A 124 7.47 10.64 -0.11
N TYR A 125 7.96 10.83 -1.32
CA TYR A 125 9.21 11.54 -1.60
C TYR A 125 9.13 13.02 -1.19
N THR A 126 8.08 13.73 -1.61
CA THR A 126 7.93 15.16 -1.30
C THR A 126 7.66 15.46 0.18
N LEU A 127 7.05 14.52 0.88
CA LEU A 127 6.76 14.63 2.29
C LEU A 127 7.99 14.31 3.16
N GLY A 128 8.84 13.39 2.71
CA GLY A 128 10.09 13.03 3.36
C GLY A 128 9.96 12.81 4.87
N ARG A 129 10.99 13.20 5.62
CA ARG A 129 11.07 13.05 7.08
C ARG A 129 9.92 13.71 7.87
N LYS A 130 9.44 14.88 7.41
CA LYS A 130 8.40 15.66 8.15
C LYS A 130 7.09 14.90 8.27
N SER A 131 6.77 14.08 7.29
CA SER A 131 5.53 13.32 7.28
C SER A 131 5.56 12.05 8.10
N VAL A 132 6.67 11.36 8.12
CA VAL A 132 6.82 10.13 8.90
C VAL A 132 6.50 10.38 10.37
N VAL A 133 7.13 11.39 10.94
CA VAL A 133 6.92 11.77 12.34
C VAL A 133 5.48 12.26 12.56
N SER A 134 4.92 12.99 11.61
CA SER A 134 3.54 13.50 11.68
C SER A 134 2.51 12.37 11.56
N ILE A 135 2.69 11.44 10.62
CA ILE A 135 1.78 10.30 10.39
C ILE A 135 1.80 9.36 11.61
N LEU A 136 2.97 9.02 12.11
CA LEU A 136 3.11 8.14 13.27
C LEU A 136 2.55 8.76 14.56
N LYS A 137 2.74 10.07 14.77
CA LYS A 137 2.25 10.78 15.97
C LYS A 137 0.77 11.16 15.91
N SER A 138 0.17 11.31 14.74
CA SER A 138 -1.17 11.89 14.62
C SER A 138 -2.31 10.94 14.99
N GLY A 139 -2.08 9.65 15.17
CA GLY A 139 -3.14 8.65 15.37
C GLY A 139 -4.15 8.53 14.20
N LYS A 140 -4.08 9.45 13.22
CA LYS A 140 -4.97 9.49 12.05
C LYS A 140 -4.86 8.24 11.19
N LEU A 141 -3.65 7.65 11.13
CA LEU A 141 -3.43 6.40 10.41
C LEU A 141 -4.25 5.27 11.03
N ASN A 142 -4.22 5.12 12.35
CA ASN A 142 -5.00 4.10 13.06
C ASN A 142 -6.50 4.30 12.89
N GLN A 143 -6.96 5.56 12.91
CA GLN A 143 -8.36 5.87 12.67
C GLN A 143 -8.78 5.56 11.23
N PHE A 144 -7.92 5.88 10.26
CA PHE A 144 -8.13 5.56 8.85
C PHE A 144 -8.18 4.04 8.62
N ILE A 145 -7.23 3.27 9.18
CA ILE A 145 -7.21 1.81 9.13
C ILE A 145 -8.52 1.24 9.68
N LYS A 146 -8.93 1.71 10.86
CA LYS A 146 -10.16 1.24 11.51
C LYS A 146 -11.40 1.52 10.66
N THR A 147 -11.52 2.72 10.10
CA THR A 147 -12.64 3.09 9.23
C THR A 147 -12.64 2.28 7.94
N ALA A 148 -11.48 2.11 7.30
CA ALA A 148 -11.34 1.31 6.09
C ALA A 148 -11.68 -0.17 6.34
N SER A 149 -11.25 -0.73 7.48
CA SER A 149 -11.57 -2.10 7.86
C SER A 149 -13.08 -2.31 8.08
N VAL A 150 -13.75 -1.38 8.76
CA VAL A 150 -15.21 -1.46 8.97
C VAL A 150 -15.95 -1.37 7.64
N LEU A 151 -15.58 -0.44 6.77
CA LEU A 151 -16.14 -0.31 5.42
C LEU A 151 -15.91 -1.58 4.58
N GLY A 152 -14.70 -2.13 4.61
CA GLY A 152 -14.35 -3.36 3.90
C GLY A 152 -15.19 -4.55 4.37
N LEU A 153 -15.34 -4.75 5.68
CA LEU A 153 -16.17 -5.81 6.25
C LEU A 153 -17.65 -5.63 5.88
N PHE A 154 -18.17 -4.41 5.93
CA PHE A 154 -19.54 -4.11 5.52
C PHE A 154 -19.78 -4.43 4.05
N MET A 155 -18.86 -3.99 3.16
CA MET A 155 -18.95 -4.27 1.72
C MET A 155 -18.83 -5.77 1.41
N MET A 156 -17.91 -6.47 2.09
CA MET A 156 -17.79 -7.92 1.96
C MET A 156 -19.07 -8.64 2.36
N GLY A 157 -19.72 -8.24 3.45
CA GLY A 157 -21.02 -8.79 3.86
C GLY A 157 -22.13 -8.54 2.84
N ALA A 158 -22.21 -7.32 2.30
CA ALA A 158 -23.20 -6.95 1.28
C ALA A 158 -22.99 -7.75 -0.02
N LEU A 159 -21.74 -7.86 -0.49
CA LEU A 159 -21.42 -8.64 -1.69
C LEU A 159 -21.66 -10.14 -1.48
N SER A 160 -21.29 -10.70 -0.32
CA SER A 160 -21.55 -12.10 -0.01
C SER A 160 -23.04 -12.44 -0.07
N SER A 161 -23.91 -11.54 0.44
CA SER A 161 -25.36 -11.71 0.32
C SER A 161 -25.85 -11.77 -1.13
N THR A 162 -25.25 -10.97 -2.01
CA THR A 162 -25.59 -10.96 -3.44
C THR A 162 -25.12 -12.23 -4.13
N TYR A 163 -23.88 -12.68 -3.85
CA TYR A 163 -23.35 -13.92 -4.43
C TYR A 163 -24.08 -15.17 -3.95
N VAL A 164 -24.46 -15.25 -2.67
CA VAL A 164 -25.24 -16.36 -2.14
C VAL A 164 -26.59 -16.47 -2.87
N LYS A 165 -27.25 -15.36 -3.14
CA LYS A 165 -28.50 -15.36 -3.93
C LYS A 165 -28.33 -15.83 -5.37
N LEU A 166 -27.16 -15.57 -5.97
CA LEU A 166 -26.86 -15.99 -7.35
C LEU A 166 -26.50 -17.48 -7.46
N VAL A 167 -25.82 -18.03 -6.45
CA VAL A 167 -25.31 -19.40 -6.46
C VAL A 167 -26.31 -20.39 -5.86
N THR A 168 -27.16 -19.94 -4.95
CA THR A 168 -28.23 -20.76 -4.38
C THR A 168 -29.59 -20.30 -4.95
N PRO A 169 -30.15 -20.98 -5.96
CA PRO A 169 -31.56 -20.81 -6.29
C PRO A 169 -32.36 -21.35 -5.10
N ILE A 170 -32.63 -20.45 -4.17
CA ILE A 170 -33.27 -20.81 -2.91
C ILE A 170 -34.75 -21.03 -3.18
N SER A 171 -35.14 -22.26 -3.18
CA SER A 171 -36.55 -22.69 -3.03
C SER A 171 -37.03 -22.63 -1.55
N TRP A 172 -36.47 -21.70 -0.76
CA TRP A 172 -36.92 -21.53 0.66
C TRP A 172 -38.26 -20.80 0.78
N ALA A 173 -38.75 -20.25 -0.33
CA ALA A 173 -40.01 -19.51 -0.32
C ALA A 173 -41.26 -20.40 -0.39
N ASN A 174 -41.10 -21.73 -0.50
CA ASN A 174 -42.21 -22.71 -0.63
C ASN A 174 -42.17 -23.84 0.40
N ALA A 175 -41.49 -23.66 1.51
CA ALA A 175 -41.51 -24.59 2.63
C ALA A 175 -42.21 -24.00 3.85
#